data_25485c37cecbaa9cdfc9c0d6bfb10c70
#
_entry.id   25485c37cecbaa9cdfc9c0d6bfb10c70
#
_cell.length_a   1.000
_cell.length_b   1.000
_cell.length_c   1.000
_cell.angle_alpha   90.00
_cell.angle_beta   90.00
_cell.angle_gamma   90.00
#
_symmetry.space_group_name_H-M   'P 1'
#
loop_
_entity.id
_entity.type
_entity.pdbx_description
1 polymer ?
#
loop_
_entity_poly.entity_id
_entity_poly.type
_entity_poly.pdbx_seq_one_letter_code
_entity_poly.pdbx_strand_id
1 'polypeptide(L)'
;MYNFLGKELKSPLIIGSGPLTYSAAGCKILSDAGAGAVVTKTIRKERAINPAPHMVRNTANALLNNEKWTDFEPEQWIDFEIPQMKKDGTVCIASIGHTIEESSELVEKVANAGADFIELVSYDYRDLIPMLKDAKEKVNIPVIVKLPPMIDEIGAFAKKLEEAGADAITACDSVGPAFRIDIETGQPLLGGNGIGYLSGETIKPITLQRIYEIKKEVNIPIIGLGGCVSGDDALEMIMAGADFVGICSVVILKGAQVIDKIHDDLKSNLNRLGYNTIENACGIVHKHMGDVNERLSFEFTYDEEKCTKCKMCERVCAYQARKLNDKMELNEEECRYCGLCISVCKPKALGRKISCSELNA
;
A
#
# COMPACT_ATOMS: atom_id res chain seq x y z
N MET A 1 -17.99 0.11 11.98
CA MET A 1 -17.14 -1.02 12.40
C MET A 1 -16.85 -1.84 11.16
N TYR A 2 -15.65 -2.41 11.05
CA TYR A 2 -15.16 -3.14 9.89
C TYR A 2 -14.75 -4.54 10.35
N ASN A 3 -15.29 -5.59 9.74
CA ASN A 3 -14.93 -6.96 10.13
C ASN A 3 -13.69 -7.42 9.35
N PHE A 4 -12.62 -7.78 10.06
CA PHE A 4 -11.42 -8.35 9.48
C PHE A 4 -11.15 -9.72 10.12
N LEU A 5 -11.37 -10.78 9.36
CA LEU A 5 -11.12 -12.17 9.77
C LEU A 5 -11.77 -12.52 11.13
N GLY A 6 -13.00 -12.02 11.36
CA GLY A 6 -13.77 -12.25 12.58
C GLY A 6 -13.49 -11.24 13.72
N LYS A 7 -12.57 -10.29 13.53
CA LYS A 7 -12.26 -9.22 14.48
C LYS A 7 -12.90 -7.90 14.02
N GLU A 8 -13.64 -7.24 14.91
CA GLU A 8 -14.20 -5.90 14.67
C GLU A 8 -13.12 -4.83 14.79
N LEU A 9 -12.88 -4.08 13.71
CA LEU A 9 -11.95 -2.95 13.65
C LEU A 9 -12.70 -1.63 13.61
N LYS A 10 -12.17 -0.60 14.26
CA LYS A 10 -12.75 0.76 14.27
C LYS A 10 -12.52 1.53 12.96
N SER A 11 -11.53 1.10 12.17
CA SER A 11 -11.10 1.73 10.93
C SER A 11 -10.64 0.67 9.94
N PRO A 12 -10.78 0.87 8.60
CA PRO A 12 -10.21 -0.01 7.59
C PRO A 12 -8.71 0.23 7.40
N LEU A 13 -8.11 1.16 8.16
CA LEU A 13 -6.69 1.51 8.06
C LEU A 13 -5.86 0.63 9.00
N ILE A 14 -4.88 -0.06 8.42
CA ILE A 14 -3.93 -0.93 9.13
C ILE A 14 -2.55 -0.29 9.06
N ILE A 15 -1.86 -0.17 10.19
CA ILE A 15 -0.49 0.34 10.19
C ILE A 15 0.46 -0.80 9.83
N GLY A 16 1.18 -0.63 8.71
CA GLY A 16 2.19 -1.58 8.28
C GLY A 16 3.43 -1.57 9.17
N SER A 17 4.13 -2.70 9.23
CA SER A 17 5.39 -2.85 9.94
C SER A 17 6.41 -1.76 9.56
N GLY A 18 7.03 -1.12 10.55
CA GLY A 18 7.99 -0.04 10.33
C GLY A 18 8.52 0.55 11.63
N PRO A 19 9.29 1.64 11.57
CA PRO A 19 9.94 2.22 12.76
C PRO A 19 8.96 2.71 13.83
N LEU A 20 7.74 3.07 13.47
CA LEU A 20 6.74 3.54 14.44
C LEU A 20 6.12 2.40 15.26
N THR A 21 6.20 1.16 14.76
CA THR A 21 5.64 -0.03 15.41
C THR A 21 6.71 -0.86 16.15
N TYR A 22 7.76 -0.18 16.63
CA TYR A 22 8.92 -0.80 17.29
C TYR A 22 8.66 -1.30 18.71
N SER A 23 7.54 -0.89 19.34
CA SER A 23 7.16 -1.27 20.72
C SER A 23 5.65 -1.16 20.92
N ALA A 24 5.13 -1.73 22.00
CA ALA A 24 3.74 -1.59 22.41
C ALA A 24 3.33 -0.11 22.58
N ALA A 25 4.20 0.70 23.16
CA ALA A 25 3.95 2.13 23.31
C ALA A 25 3.78 2.84 21.97
N GLY A 26 4.65 2.55 20.98
CA GLY A 26 4.52 3.04 19.62
C GLY A 26 3.22 2.57 18.96
N CYS A 27 2.91 1.29 19.07
CA CYS A 27 1.67 0.70 18.55
C CYS A 27 0.41 1.32 19.16
N LYS A 28 0.43 1.60 20.50
CA LYS A 28 -0.66 2.25 21.19
C LYS A 28 -0.95 3.66 20.67
N ILE A 29 0.09 4.47 20.45
CA ILE A 29 -0.07 5.82 19.87
C ILE A 29 -0.80 5.76 18.53
N LEU A 30 -0.46 4.79 17.67
CA LEU A 30 -1.07 4.62 16.37
C LEU A 30 -2.52 4.09 16.47
N SER A 31 -2.75 3.16 17.40
CA SER A 31 -4.10 2.69 17.71
C SER A 31 -4.97 3.84 18.23
N ASP A 32 -4.51 4.61 19.21
CA ASP A 32 -5.27 5.75 19.76
C ASP A 32 -5.58 6.81 18.69
N ALA A 33 -4.71 6.99 17.70
CA ALA A 33 -4.89 7.89 16.56
C ALA A 33 -5.80 7.32 15.44
N GLY A 34 -6.56 6.26 15.69
CA GLY A 34 -7.60 5.80 14.76
C GLY A 34 -7.25 4.56 13.92
N ALA A 35 -6.07 3.98 14.05
CA ALA A 35 -5.76 2.73 13.34
C ALA A 35 -6.67 1.57 13.75
N GLY A 36 -7.16 0.79 12.78
CA GLY A 36 -7.96 -0.40 13.03
C GLY A 36 -7.14 -1.55 13.62
N ALA A 37 -5.94 -1.76 13.08
CA ALA A 37 -4.95 -2.74 13.57
C ALA A 37 -3.53 -2.20 13.35
N VAL A 38 -2.56 -2.78 14.05
CA VAL A 38 -1.15 -2.40 13.96
C VAL A 38 -0.29 -3.63 13.76
N VAL A 39 0.54 -3.61 12.71
CA VAL A 39 1.54 -4.66 12.44
C VAL A 39 2.80 -4.32 13.23
N THR A 40 3.29 -5.25 14.06
CA THR A 40 4.53 -5.06 14.81
C THR A 40 5.73 -4.87 13.90
N LYS A 41 6.80 -4.28 14.41
CA LYS A 41 8.11 -4.43 13.75
C LYS A 41 8.41 -5.92 13.61
N THR A 42 8.91 -6.35 12.45
CA THR A 42 9.12 -7.79 12.17
C THR A 42 10.02 -8.42 13.23
N ILE A 43 9.54 -9.46 13.87
CA ILE A 43 10.24 -10.21 14.92
C ILE A 43 11.02 -11.34 14.25
N ARG A 44 12.31 -11.45 14.59
CA ARG A 44 13.18 -12.52 14.14
C ARG A 44 13.90 -13.15 15.32
N LYS A 45 14.57 -14.26 15.08
CA LYS A 45 15.36 -14.97 16.09
C LYS A 45 16.47 -14.11 16.68
N GLU A 46 17.08 -13.25 15.88
CA GLU A 46 18.13 -12.33 16.28
C GLU A 46 17.68 -10.89 16.04
N ARG A 47 17.97 -10.00 16.98
CA ARG A 47 17.73 -8.57 16.83
C ARG A 47 18.51 -7.95 15.68
N ALA A 48 17.98 -6.91 15.09
CA ALA A 48 18.65 -6.17 14.03
C ALA A 48 19.73 -5.23 14.57
N ILE A 49 20.77 -5.04 13.76
CA ILE A 49 21.68 -3.89 13.84
C ILE A 49 21.48 -3.07 12.57
N ASN A 50 20.84 -1.92 12.71
CA ASN A 50 20.58 -1.04 11.59
C ASN A 50 21.83 -0.28 11.15
N PRO A 51 22.07 -0.09 9.83
CA PRO A 51 23.10 0.84 9.37
C PRO A 51 22.72 2.27 9.75
N ALA A 52 23.71 3.18 9.74
CA ALA A 52 23.49 4.58 10.07
C ALA A 52 24.06 5.49 8.98
N PRO A 53 23.23 6.38 8.38
CA PRO A 53 21.77 6.46 8.49
C PRO A 53 21.08 5.32 7.73
N HIS A 54 19.87 4.91 8.16
CA HIS A 54 19.11 3.84 7.50
C HIS A 54 17.81 4.33 6.87
N MET A 55 17.50 5.61 6.98
CA MET A 55 16.29 6.19 6.40
C MET A 55 16.51 7.62 5.95
N VAL A 56 16.10 7.94 4.72
CA VAL A 56 16.16 9.30 4.17
C VAL A 56 14.89 9.61 3.41
N ARG A 57 14.50 10.88 3.43
CA ARG A 57 13.37 11.37 2.65
C ARG A 57 13.72 11.39 1.17
N ASN A 58 12.91 10.72 0.34
CA ASN A 58 13.09 10.71 -1.11
C ASN A 58 12.33 11.86 -1.79
N THR A 59 11.04 12.01 -1.46
CA THR A 59 10.19 13.14 -1.88
C THR A 59 9.40 13.66 -0.70
N ALA A 60 8.47 14.60 -0.92
CA ALA A 60 7.60 15.11 0.14
C ALA A 60 6.83 14.01 0.90
N ASN A 61 6.44 12.94 0.21
CA ASN A 61 5.60 11.86 0.73
C ASN A 61 6.22 10.46 0.53
N ALA A 62 7.55 10.36 0.34
CA ALA A 62 8.22 9.10 0.09
C ALA A 62 9.57 9.01 0.79
N LEU A 63 9.95 7.78 1.13
CA LEU A 63 11.18 7.44 1.80
C LEU A 63 12.03 6.49 0.94
N LEU A 64 13.34 6.55 1.15
CA LEU A 64 14.28 5.52 0.80
C LEU A 64 14.89 5.01 2.11
N ASN A 65 14.85 3.71 2.37
CA ASN A 65 15.33 3.12 3.61
C ASN A 65 15.97 1.75 3.39
N ASN A 66 16.89 1.39 4.27
CA ASN A 66 17.44 0.05 4.43
C ASN A 66 17.32 -0.41 5.89
N GLU A 67 16.25 0.06 6.55
CA GLU A 67 15.88 -0.36 7.89
C GLU A 67 15.58 -1.85 7.90
N LYS A 68 16.17 -2.54 8.88
CA LYS A 68 15.99 -3.96 9.09
C LYS A 68 14.74 -4.24 9.97
N TRP A 69 14.62 -5.45 10.46
CA TRP A 69 13.63 -5.91 11.42
C TRP A 69 13.82 -5.29 12.80
N THR A 70 13.13 -5.80 13.83
CA THR A 70 13.23 -5.26 15.20
C THR A 70 14.66 -5.33 15.78
N ASP A 71 15.03 -4.33 16.53
CA ASP A 71 16.26 -4.27 17.34
C ASP A 71 16.08 -4.81 18.77
N PHE A 72 14.87 -5.26 19.10
CA PHE A 72 14.58 -6.04 20.30
C PHE A 72 14.83 -7.52 20.07
N GLU A 73 15.29 -8.23 21.11
CA GLU A 73 15.29 -9.69 21.13
C GLU A 73 13.84 -10.22 21.09
N PRO A 74 13.57 -11.40 20.52
CA PRO A 74 12.21 -11.93 20.40
C PRO A 74 11.50 -12.08 21.75
N GLU A 75 12.22 -12.38 22.83
CA GLU A 75 11.69 -12.50 24.18
C GLU A 75 11.04 -11.18 24.66
N GLN A 76 11.61 -10.02 24.30
CA GLN A 76 11.02 -8.72 24.62
C GLN A 76 9.62 -8.58 24.01
N TRP A 77 9.43 -9.05 22.78
CA TRP A 77 8.11 -9.02 22.12
C TRP A 77 7.14 -10.03 22.75
N ILE A 78 7.62 -11.24 23.03
CA ILE A 78 6.80 -12.35 23.52
C ILE A 78 6.38 -12.12 24.98
N ASP A 79 7.31 -11.70 25.83
CA ASP A 79 7.09 -11.59 27.26
C ASP A 79 6.51 -10.23 27.69
N PHE A 80 6.69 -9.19 26.87
CA PHE A 80 6.30 -7.84 27.27
C PHE A 80 5.49 -7.09 26.20
N GLU A 81 5.97 -6.90 24.97
CA GLU A 81 5.34 -5.96 24.03
C GLU A 81 3.98 -6.45 23.54
N ILE A 82 3.85 -7.70 23.07
CA ILE A 82 2.57 -8.27 22.60
C ILE A 82 1.55 -8.36 23.74
N PRO A 83 1.89 -8.89 24.94
CA PRO A 83 1.00 -8.84 26.09
C PRO A 83 0.54 -7.43 26.47
N GLN A 84 1.43 -6.44 26.36
CA GLN A 84 1.08 -5.04 26.63
C GLN A 84 0.12 -4.47 25.58
N MET A 85 0.35 -4.74 24.28
CA MET A 85 -0.58 -4.34 23.21
C MET A 85 -1.98 -4.90 23.43
N LYS A 86 -2.08 -6.17 23.81
CA LYS A 86 -3.36 -6.82 24.16
C LYS A 86 -4.05 -6.13 25.35
N LYS A 87 -3.29 -5.84 26.39
CA LYS A 87 -3.78 -5.14 27.59
C LYS A 87 -4.28 -3.72 27.27
N ASP A 88 -3.62 -3.05 26.33
CA ASP A 88 -3.98 -1.70 25.87
C ASP A 88 -5.16 -1.69 24.89
N GLY A 89 -5.66 -2.86 24.48
CA GLY A 89 -6.74 -3.01 23.51
C GLY A 89 -6.33 -2.73 22.05
N THR A 90 -5.02 -2.72 21.77
CA THR A 90 -4.50 -2.58 20.42
C THR A 90 -4.66 -3.90 19.67
N VAL A 91 -5.32 -3.91 18.52
CA VAL A 91 -5.39 -5.09 17.65
C VAL A 91 -4.01 -5.33 17.03
N CYS A 92 -3.42 -6.45 17.41
CA CYS A 92 -2.02 -6.80 17.11
C CYS A 92 -1.92 -7.79 15.97
N ILE A 93 -1.22 -7.40 14.90
CA ILE A 93 -0.74 -8.29 13.84
C ILE A 93 0.75 -8.51 14.09
N ALA A 94 1.14 -9.69 14.58
CA ALA A 94 2.55 -9.99 14.84
C ALA A 94 3.26 -10.37 13.54
N SER A 95 4.16 -9.50 13.06
CA SER A 95 4.98 -9.78 11.88
C SER A 95 6.19 -10.60 12.27
N ILE A 96 6.38 -11.76 11.63
CA ILE A 96 7.49 -12.70 11.87
C ILE A 96 8.11 -13.16 10.54
N GLY A 97 9.38 -13.44 10.53
CA GLY A 97 10.12 -13.94 9.36
C GLY A 97 11.63 -14.02 9.66
N HIS A 98 12.55 -14.32 8.70
CA HIS A 98 12.25 -14.39 7.26
C HIS A 98 12.47 -15.78 6.68
N THR A 99 12.81 -16.77 7.51
CA THR A 99 13.04 -18.15 7.09
C THR A 99 12.03 -19.10 7.72
N ILE A 100 11.95 -20.32 7.18
CA ILE A 100 11.06 -21.37 7.70
C ILE A 100 11.43 -21.67 9.16
N GLU A 101 12.72 -21.80 9.46
CA GLU A 101 13.21 -22.13 10.81
C GLU A 101 12.84 -21.04 11.82
N GLU A 102 13.03 -19.75 11.47
CA GLU A 102 12.69 -18.64 12.36
C GLU A 102 11.20 -18.54 12.61
N SER A 103 10.38 -18.62 11.54
CA SER A 103 8.92 -18.54 11.68
C SER A 103 8.39 -19.74 12.49
N SER A 104 8.92 -20.91 12.27
CA SER A 104 8.58 -22.15 12.98
C SER A 104 8.84 -22.07 14.48
N GLU A 105 9.93 -21.41 14.90
CA GLU A 105 10.26 -21.20 16.32
C GLU A 105 9.41 -20.12 16.99
N LEU A 106 8.94 -19.12 16.22
CA LEU A 106 8.31 -17.91 16.75
C LEU A 106 6.79 -17.96 16.73
N VAL A 107 6.19 -18.65 15.75
CA VAL A 107 4.75 -18.57 15.47
C VAL A 107 3.85 -18.90 16.65
N GLU A 108 4.10 -20.01 17.35
CA GLU A 108 3.34 -20.40 18.54
C GLU A 108 3.58 -19.44 19.71
N LYS A 109 4.82 -18.98 19.88
CA LYS A 109 5.19 -18.08 20.98
C LYS A 109 4.47 -16.74 20.88
N VAL A 110 4.46 -16.11 19.67
CA VAL A 110 3.79 -14.83 19.48
C VAL A 110 2.26 -14.96 19.53
N ALA A 111 1.69 -16.09 19.05
CA ALA A 111 0.27 -16.38 19.19
C ALA A 111 -0.14 -16.51 20.66
N ASN A 112 0.62 -17.29 21.43
CA ASN A 112 0.40 -17.50 22.88
C ASN A 112 0.61 -16.21 23.70
N ALA A 113 1.50 -15.31 23.25
CA ALA A 113 1.69 -13.99 23.85
C ALA A 113 0.45 -13.09 23.69
N GLY A 114 -0.45 -13.41 22.74
CA GLY A 114 -1.75 -12.76 22.57
C GLY A 114 -1.89 -11.94 21.32
N ALA A 115 -1.10 -12.17 20.28
CA ALA A 115 -1.34 -11.61 18.96
C ALA A 115 -2.72 -12.02 18.45
N ASP A 116 -3.42 -11.09 17.78
CA ASP A 116 -4.71 -11.36 17.14
C ASP A 116 -4.53 -12.05 15.79
N PHE A 117 -3.44 -11.73 15.09
CA PHE A 117 -3.09 -12.25 13.76
C PHE A 117 -1.58 -12.43 13.65
N ILE A 118 -1.14 -13.30 12.75
CA ILE A 118 0.27 -13.43 12.31
C ILE A 118 0.41 -12.81 10.93
N GLU A 119 1.49 -12.06 10.66
CA GLU A 119 1.93 -11.69 9.32
C GLU A 119 3.27 -12.35 9.02
N LEU A 120 3.30 -13.26 8.02
CA LEU A 120 4.53 -13.88 7.53
C LEU A 120 5.18 -12.99 6.47
N VAL A 121 6.49 -12.78 6.59
CA VAL A 121 7.29 -12.00 5.64
C VAL A 121 8.61 -12.72 5.34
N SER A 122 9.02 -12.73 4.07
CA SER A 122 10.33 -13.25 3.66
C SER A 122 10.93 -12.42 2.53
N TYR A 123 12.26 -12.35 2.47
CA TYR A 123 13.00 -11.79 1.35
C TYR A 123 13.00 -12.73 0.13
N ASP A 124 12.89 -14.05 0.36
CA ASP A 124 12.65 -15.03 -0.69
C ASP A 124 11.19 -15.47 -0.65
N TYR A 125 10.40 -15.00 -1.61
CA TYR A 125 8.97 -15.31 -1.66
C TYR A 125 8.68 -16.82 -1.76
N ARG A 126 9.65 -17.63 -2.19
CA ARG A 126 9.52 -19.10 -2.30
C ARG A 126 9.39 -19.76 -0.93
N ASP A 127 9.90 -19.13 0.13
CA ASP A 127 9.77 -19.62 1.50
C ASP A 127 8.37 -19.39 2.09
N LEU A 128 7.57 -18.47 1.53
CA LEU A 128 6.28 -18.08 2.11
C LEU A 128 5.26 -19.23 2.17
N ILE A 129 5.21 -20.09 1.16
CA ILE A 129 4.28 -21.25 1.17
C ILE A 129 4.68 -22.29 2.23
N PRO A 130 5.94 -22.74 2.33
CA PRO A 130 6.37 -23.60 3.41
C PRO A 130 6.17 -23.00 4.82
N MET A 131 6.51 -21.70 5.01
CA MET A 131 6.28 -20.98 6.26
C MET A 131 4.79 -20.95 6.64
N LEU A 132 3.92 -20.67 5.67
CA LEU A 132 2.48 -20.65 5.86
C LEU A 132 1.94 -22.01 6.31
N LYS A 133 2.33 -23.08 5.64
CA LYS A 133 1.87 -24.45 5.99
C LYS A 133 2.29 -24.81 7.41
N ASP A 134 3.55 -24.57 7.79
CA ASP A 134 4.05 -24.81 9.14
C ASP A 134 3.28 -23.95 10.18
N ALA A 135 3.04 -22.68 9.89
CA ALA A 135 2.28 -21.81 10.78
C ALA A 135 0.83 -22.30 10.98
N LYS A 136 0.15 -22.71 9.90
CA LYS A 136 -1.25 -23.21 9.97
C LYS A 136 -1.38 -24.52 10.71
N GLU A 137 -0.33 -25.32 10.80
CA GLU A 137 -0.31 -26.54 11.62
C GLU A 137 -0.16 -26.22 13.12
N LYS A 138 0.42 -25.06 13.47
CA LYS A 138 0.79 -24.72 14.84
C LYS A 138 -0.16 -23.76 15.55
N VAL A 139 -0.86 -22.88 14.79
CA VAL A 139 -1.72 -21.86 15.39
C VAL A 139 -3.13 -21.88 14.84
N ASN A 140 -4.10 -21.44 15.67
CA ASN A 140 -5.51 -21.33 15.29
C ASN A 140 -5.91 -19.89 14.97
N ILE A 141 -5.04 -18.89 15.19
CA ILE A 141 -5.30 -17.51 14.80
C ILE A 141 -5.02 -17.31 13.31
N PRO A 142 -5.67 -16.34 12.64
CA PRO A 142 -5.48 -16.15 11.20
C PRO A 142 -4.04 -15.77 10.84
N VAL A 143 -3.58 -16.29 9.70
CA VAL A 143 -2.24 -16.05 9.15
C VAL A 143 -2.32 -15.27 7.86
N ILE A 144 -1.73 -14.09 7.85
CA ILE A 144 -1.62 -13.15 6.75
C ILE A 144 -0.25 -13.37 6.09
N VAL A 145 -0.18 -13.27 4.77
CA VAL A 145 1.11 -13.35 4.06
C VAL A 145 1.38 -12.03 3.35
N LYS A 146 2.51 -11.40 3.68
CA LYS A 146 2.96 -10.18 3.04
C LYS A 146 3.85 -10.50 1.84
N LEU A 147 3.48 -9.95 0.67
CA LEU A 147 4.15 -10.20 -0.60
C LEU A 147 5.17 -9.11 -0.93
N PRO A 148 6.40 -9.47 -1.34
CA PRO A 148 7.28 -8.53 -2.04
C PRO A 148 6.68 -8.17 -3.42
N PRO A 149 6.86 -6.90 -3.87
CA PRO A 149 6.18 -6.43 -5.09
C PRO A 149 6.76 -6.98 -6.40
N MET A 150 7.96 -7.56 -6.36
CA MET A 150 8.72 -7.96 -7.56
C MET A 150 8.58 -9.47 -7.85
N ILE A 151 7.41 -10.05 -7.59
CA ILE A 151 7.08 -11.43 -7.96
C ILE A 151 6.50 -11.41 -9.37
N ASP A 152 7.06 -12.22 -10.26
CA ASP A 152 6.44 -12.51 -11.53
C ASP A 152 5.13 -13.28 -11.31
N GLU A 153 4.08 -12.96 -12.06
CA GLU A 153 2.75 -13.58 -11.92
C GLU A 153 2.24 -13.58 -10.47
N ILE A 154 2.30 -12.42 -9.80
CA ILE A 154 1.95 -12.27 -8.38
C ILE A 154 0.54 -12.77 -8.05
N GLY A 155 -0.42 -12.62 -8.97
CA GLY A 155 -1.78 -13.16 -8.81
C GLY A 155 -1.79 -14.68 -8.70
N ALA A 156 -1.10 -15.38 -9.61
CA ALA A 156 -1.00 -16.84 -9.58
C ALA A 156 -0.27 -17.34 -8.31
N PHE A 157 0.72 -16.58 -7.81
CA PHE A 157 1.39 -16.91 -6.56
C PHE A 157 0.46 -16.70 -5.35
N ALA A 158 -0.31 -15.62 -5.35
CA ALA A 158 -1.32 -15.34 -4.32
C ALA A 158 -2.39 -16.45 -4.27
N LYS A 159 -2.80 -16.98 -5.43
CA LYS A 159 -3.71 -18.13 -5.50
C LYS A 159 -3.14 -19.36 -4.80
N LYS A 160 -1.87 -19.67 -5.03
CA LYS A 160 -1.19 -20.80 -4.32
C LYS A 160 -1.13 -20.58 -2.81
N LEU A 161 -1.01 -19.34 -2.34
CA LEU A 161 -1.07 -19.03 -0.90
C LEU A 161 -2.48 -19.23 -0.34
N GLU A 162 -3.52 -18.78 -1.05
CA GLU A 162 -4.92 -19.05 -0.67
C GLU A 162 -5.17 -20.55 -0.56
N GLU A 163 -4.76 -21.33 -1.56
CA GLU A 163 -4.86 -22.81 -1.58
C GLU A 163 -4.05 -23.47 -0.46
N ALA A 164 -2.94 -22.85 -0.03
CA ALA A 164 -2.12 -23.32 1.09
C ALA A 164 -2.68 -22.92 2.47
N GLY A 165 -3.78 -22.13 2.51
CA GLY A 165 -4.51 -21.77 3.72
C GLY A 165 -4.21 -20.37 4.27
N ALA A 166 -3.69 -19.44 3.46
CA ALA A 166 -3.60 -18.04 3.87
C ALA A 166 -4.99 -17.47 4.15
N ASP A 167 -5.13 -16.72 5.25
CA ASP A 167 -6.40 -16.09 5.62
C ASP A 167 -6.53 -14.68 5.01
N ALA A 168 -5.42 -14.00 4.72
CA ALA A 168 -5.36 -12.73 3.99
C ALA A 168 -3.98 -12.52 3.35
N ILE A 169 -3.89 -11.52 2.46
CA ILE A 169 -2.65 -11.12 1.80
C ILE A 169 -2.39 -9.64 2.03
N THR A 170 -1.15 -9.27 2.40
CA THR A 170 -0.67 -7.87 2.37
C THR A 170 0.05 -7.61 1.04
N ALA A 171 -0.49 -6.73 0.22
CA ALA A 171 0.02 -6.33 -1.09
C ALA A 171 0.34 -4.82 -1.12
N CYS A 172 1.62 -4.41 -1.07
CA CYS A 172 2.86 -5.18 -1.03
C CYS A 172 3.88 -4.56 -0.06
N ASP A 173 5.09 -5.10 -0.06
CA ASP A 173 6.24 -4.48 0.62
C ASP A 173 6.82 -3.32 -0.21
N SER A 174 7.87 -2.68 0.33
CA SER A 174 8.67 -1.63 -0.32
C SER A 174 9.33 -2.14 -1.61
N VAL A 175 9.61 -1.21 -2.54
CA VAL A 175 10.13 -1.51 -3.88
C VAL A 175 11.62 -1.21 -3.96
N GLY A 176 12.42 -2.16 -4.37
CA GLY A 176 13.86 -2.00 -4.54
C GLY A 176 14.48 -3.14 -5.36
N PRO A 177 15.81 -3.13 -5.49
CA PRO A 177 16.78 -2.24 -4.85
C PRO A 177 16.82 -0.81 -5.44
N ALA A 178 17.16 0.18 -4.60
CA ALA A 178 17.30 1.58 -4.99
C ALA A 178 18.40 2.27 -4.16
N PHE A 179 18.99 3.36 -4.68
CA PHE A 179 19.88 4.20 -3.90
C PHE A 179 19.85 5.65 -4.38
N ARG A 180 20.38 6.54 -3.55
CA ARG A 180 20.60 7.95 -3.89
C ARG A 180 21.98 8.39 -3.43
N ILE A 181 22.51 9.40 -4.12
CA ILE A 181 23.84 9.96 -3.90
C ILE A 181 23.70 11.40 -3.39
N ASP A 182 24.47 11.74 -2.37
CA ASP A 182 24.76 13.12 -1.99
C ASP A 182 25.72 13.71 -3.02
N ILE A 183 25.27 14.69 -3.79
CA ILE A 183 26.04 15.27 -4.88
C ILE A 183 27.25 16.08 -4.41
N GLU A 184 27.22 16.59 -3.19
CA GLU A 184 28.32 17.39 -2.63
C GLU A 184 29.48 16.50 -2.18
N THR A 185 29.18 15.30 -1.69
CA THR A 185 30.18 14.39 -1.13
C THR A 185 30.48 13.19 -2.00
N GLY A 186 29.60 12.87 -2.98
CA GLY A 186 29.66 11.64 -3.77
C GLY A 186 29.32 10.37 -2.98
N GLN A 187 28.85 10.49 -1.74
CA GLN A 187 28.53 9.35 -0.87
C GLN A 187 27.08 8.90 -1.04
N PRO A 188 26.76 7.60 -0.82
CA PRO A 188 25.37 7.17 -0.69
C PRO A 188 24.67 7.89 0.46
N LEU A 189 23.36 8.19 0.29
CA LEU A 189 22.57 8.81 1.37
C LEU A 189 22.28 7.86 2.53
N LEU A 190 22.28 6.55 2.29
CA LEU A 190 22.11 5.52 3.32
C LEU A 190 23.45 4.94 3.73
N GLY A 191 23.56 4.54 4.98
CA GLY A 191 24.70 3.81 5.52
C GLY A 191 24.77 2.35 5.03
N GLY A 192 25.76 1.61 5.53
CA GLY A 192 26.03 0.24 5.08
C GLY A 192 26.54 0.22 3.64
N ASN A 193 25.91 -0.58 2.78
CA ASN A 193 26.22 -0.64 1.35
C ASN A 193 25.49 0.45 0.51
N GLY A 194 24.75 1.35 1.15
CA GLY A 194 24.01 2.44 0.51
C GLY A 194 22.74 2.03 -0.24
N ILE A 195 22.48 0.74 -0.38
CA ILE A 195 21.30 0.21 -1.11
C ILE A 195 20.13 0.11 -0.14
N GLY A 196 18.95 0.51 -0.59
CA GLY A 196 17.71 0.45 0.17
C GLY A 196 16.50 0.20 -0.72
N TYR A 197 15.31 0.49 -0.16
CA TYR A 197 14.03 0.28 -0.79
C TYR A 197 13.19 1.56 -0.73
N LEU A 198 12.42 1.82 -1.78
CA LEU A 198 11.48 2.92 -1.86
C LEU A 198 10.16 2.56 -1.18
N SER A 199 9.59 3.52 -0.48
CA SER A 199 8.24 3.44 0.09
C SER A 199 7.53 4.79 0.02
N GLY A 200 6.22 4.81 0.33
CA GLY A 200 5.39 6.01 0.21
C GLY A 200 4.91 6.26 -1.21
N GLU A 201 4.49 7.49 -1.51
CA GLU A 201 3.76 7.88 -2.72
C GLU A 201 4.38 7.37 -4.04
N THR A 202 5.70 7.27 -4.11
CA THR A 202 6.42 6.86 -5.34
C THR A 202 6.11 5.43 -5.79
N ILE A 203 5.68 4.54 -4.90
CA ILE A 203 5.41 3.14 -5.24
C ILE A 203 3.92 2.85 -5.46
N LYS A 204 3.02 3.82 -5.20
CA LYS A 204 1.56 3.60 -5.29
C LYS A 204 1.11 2.99 -6.62
N PRO A 205 1.56 3.45 -7.80
CA PRO A 205 1.11 2.86 -9.07
C PRO A 205 1.46 1.36 -9.22
N ILE A 206 2.62 0.96 -8.68
CA ILE A 206 3.04 -0.44 -8.65
C ILE A 206 2.12 -1.24 -7.71
N THR A 207 1.90 -0.71 -6.51
CA THR A 207 1.01 -1.32 -5.51
C THR A 207 -0.41 -1.53 -6.05
N LEU A 208 -1.00 -0.54 -6.71
CA LEU A 208 -2.33 -0.63 -7.31
C LEU A 208 -2.41 -1.77 -8.35
N GLN A 209 -1.40 -1.87 -9.20
CA GLN A 209 -1.33 -2.94 -10.20
C GLN A 209 -1.20 -4.33 -9.54
N ARG A 210 -0.42 -4.44 -8.45
CA ARG A 210 -0.28 -5.70 -7.70
C ARG A 210 -1.58 -6.09 -6.98
N ILE A 211 -2.26 -5.15 -6.34
CA ILE A 211 -3.59 -5.37 -5.74
C ILE A 211 -4.57 -5.88 -6.82
N TYR A 212 -4.59 -5.22 -7.98
CA TYR A 212 -5.45 -5.60 -9.10
C TYR A 212 -5.19 -7.05 -9.55
N GLU A 213 -3.92 -7.44 -9.80
CA GLU A 213 -3.56 -8.80 -10.23
C GLU A 213 -3.93 -9.85 -9.18
N ILE A 214 -3.68 -9.56 -7.89
CA ILE A 214 -4.01 -10.48 -6.80
C ILE A 214 -5.53 -10.65 -6.70
N LYS A 215 -6.31 -9.56 -6.76
CA LYS A 215 -7.78 -9.61 -6.62
C LYS A 215 -8.46 -10.41 -7.72
N LYS A 216 -7.86 -10.51 -8.89
CA LYS A 216 -8.37 -11.37 -9.98
C LYS A 216 -8.36 -12.86 -9.63
N GLU A 217 -7.45 -13.28 -8.78
CA GLU A 217 -7.14 -14.69 -8.55
C GLU A 217 -7.64 -15.19 -7.19
N VAL A 218 -7.76 -14.31 -6.17
CA VAL A 218 -8.10 -14.73 -4.81
C VAL A 218 -9.43 -14.16 -4.32
N ASN A 219 -10.05 -14.88 -3.38
CA ASN A 219 -11.27 -14.47 -2.67
C ASN A 219 -10.98 -14.02 -1.22
N ILE A 220 -9.81 -14.34 -0.67
CA ILE A 220 -9.41 -13.90 0.68
C ILE A 220 -9.16 -12.39 0.72
N PRO A 221 -9.30 -11.75 1.89
CA PRO A 221 -9.08 -10.32 2.04
C PRO A 221 -7.68 -9.87 1.64
N ILE A 222 -7.60 -8.67 1.05
CA ILE A 222 -6.34 -8.03 0.65
C ILE A 222 -6.16 -6.74 1.45
N ILE A 223 -5.01 -6.61 2.12
CA ILE A 223 -4.52 -5.37 2.71
C ILE A 223 -3.65 -4.67 1.66
N GLY A 224 -4.15 -3.60 1.04
CA GLY A 224 -3.39 -2.81 0.07
C GLY A 224 -2.39 -1.91 0.79
N LEU A 225 -1.09 -2.25 0.77
CA LEU A 225 -0.03 -1.53 1.45
C LEU A 225 1.01 -1.00 0.46
N GLY A 226 1.31 0.28 0.51
CA GLY A 226 2.38 0.92 -0.27
C GLY A 226 1.91 2.13 -1.06
N GLY A 227 2.19 3.32 -0.54
CA GLY A 227 1.97 4.59 -1.25
C GLY A 227 0.69 5.33 -0.94
N CYS A 228 -0.15 4.88 -0.02
CA CYS A 228 -1.30 5.62 0.48
C CYS A 228 -0.84 6.81 1.33
N VAL A 229 -1.23 8.04 0.95
CA VAL A 229 -0.90 9.29 1.66
C VAL A 229 -2.10 10.21 1.87
N SER A 230 -3.28 9.82 1.36
CA SER A 230 -4.55 10.57 1.41
C SER A 230 -5.75 9.63 1.37
N GLY A 231 -6.96 10.17 1.64
CA GLY A 231 -8.21 9.41 1.48
C GLY A 231 -8.53 9.06 0.02
N ASP A 232 -8.07 9.86 -0.95
CA ASP A 232 -8.17 9.51 -2.37
C ASP A 232 -7.33 8.27 -2.69
N ASP A 233 -6.10 8.19 -2.18
CA ASP A 233 -5.22 7.02 -2.40
C ASP A 233 -5.81 5.77 -1.74
N ALA A 234 -6.38 5.91 -0.54
CA ALA A 234 -7.05 4.81 0.14
C ALA A 234 -8.23 4.27 -0.70
N LEU A 235 -9.02 5.17 -1.28
CA LEU A 235 -10.12 4.79 -2.17
C LEU A 235 -9.61 4.15 -3.47
N GLU A 236 -8.52 4.63 -4.07
CA GLU A 236 -7.90 3.99 -5.25
C GLU A 236 -7.48 2.55 -4.93
N MET A 237 -6.88 2.28 -3.76
CA MET A 237 -6.52 0.91 -3.35
C MET A 237 -7.74 0.00 -3.20
N ILE A 238 -8.82 0.52 -2.59
CA ILE A 238 -10.09 -0.20 -2.48
C ILE A 238 -10.66 -0.46 -3.88
N MET A 239 -10.70 0.54 -4.75
CA MET A 239 -11.19 0.39 -6.12
C MET A 239 -10.36 -0.60 -6.96
N ALA A 240 -9.06 -0.75 -6.64
CA ALA A 240 -8.20 -1.76 -7.26
C ALA A 240 -8.49 -3.19 -6.74
N GLY A 241 -9.10 -3.33 -5.57
CA GLY A 241 -9.50 -4.62 -4.99
C GLY A 241 -9.02 -4.87 -3.56
N ALA A 242 -8.42 -3.88 -2.89
CA ALA A 242 -8.08 -4.01 -1.47
C ALA A 242 -9.34 -3.95 -0.60
N ASP A 243 -9.44 -4.85 0.37
CA ASP A 243 -10.51 -4.88 1.37
C ASP A 243 -10.16 -3.98 2.56
N PHE A 244 -8.87 -3.82 2.85
CA PHE A 244 -8.28 -2.96 3.87
C PHE A 244 -7.10 -2.18 3.31
N VAL A 245 -6.75 -1.05 3.93
CA VAL A 245 -5.68 -0.18 3.44
C VAL A 245 -4.56 -0.08 4.47
N GLY A 246 -3.37 -0.48 4.06
CA GLY A 246 -2.15 -0.36 4.84
C GLY A 246 -1.48 1.00 4.64
N ILE A 247 -1.11 1.66 5.74
CA ILE A 247 -0.35 2.92 5.74
C ILE A 247 0.88 2.79 6.64
N CYS A 248 1.99 3.38 6.22
CA CYS A 248 3.23 3.38 7.00
C CYS A 248 4.00 4.71 6.79
N SER A 249 4.62 4.92 5.65
CA SER A 249 5.50 6.07 5.36
C SER A 249 4.83 7.43 5.58
N VAL A 250 3.53 7.57 5.30
CA VAL A 250 2.79 8.80 5.53
C VAL A 250 2.71 9.15 7.02
N VAL A 251 2.57 8.14 7.88
CA VAL A 251 2.52 8.34 9.34
C VAL A 251 3.90 8.71 9.88
N ILE A 252 4.99 8.11 9.33
CA ILE A 252 6.36 8.48 9.65
C ILE A 252 6.63 9.95 9.30
N LEU A 253 6.19 10.38 8.12
CA LEU A 253 6.48 11.73 7.59
C LEU A 253 5.60 12.84 8.14
N LYS A 254 4.35 12.51 8.53
CA LYS A 254 3.33 13.50 8.92
C LYS A 254 2.81 13.36 10.35
N GLY A 255 3.21 12.29 11.06
CA GLY A 255 2.73 11.99 12.42
C GLY A 255 1.42 11.25 12.45
N ALA A 256 1.05 10.72 13.64
CA ALA A 256 -0.08 9.82 13.83
C ALA A 256 -1.45 10.47 13.50
N GLN A 257 -1.59 11.79 13.67
CA GLN A 257 -2.85 12.52 13.37
C GLN A 257 -3.30 12.40 11.91
N VAL A 258 -2.42 11.96 10.98
CA VAL A 258 -2.81 11.75 9.58
C VAL A 258 -3.75 10.56 9.41
N ILE A 259 -3.79 9.62 10.36
CA ILE A 259 -4.61 8.40 10.32
C ILE A 259 -6.09 8.76 10.28
N ASP A 260 -6.57 9.53 11.28
CA ASP A 260 -7.96 9.98 11.32
C ASP A 260 -8.32 10.82 10.09
N LYS A 261 -7.41 11.69 9.65
CA LYS A 261 -7.63 12.49 8.44
C LYS A 261 -7.85 11.62 7.20
N ILE A 262 -7.01 10.62 6.96
CA ILE A 262 -7.16 9.70 5.81
C ILE A 262 -8.50 8.95 5.91
N HIS A 263 -8.89 8.50 7.11
CA HIS A 263 -10.15 7.82 7.32
C HIS A 263 -11.36 8.69 7.03
N ASP A 264 -11.36 9.94 7.50
CA ASP A 264 -12.47 10.87 7.29
C ASP A 264 -12.55 11.32 5.81
N ASP A 265 -11.42 11.58 5.17
CA ASP A 265 -11.33 11.87 3.74
C ASP A 265 -11.85 10.69 2.91
N LEU A 266 -11.51 9.43 3.28
CA LEU A 266 -12.02 8.22 2.62
C LEU A 266 -13.55 8.14 2.72
N LYS A 267 -14.12 8.33 3.92
CA LYS A 267 -15.59 8.33 4.13
C LYS A 267 -16.27 9.42 3.30
N SER A 268 -15.70 10.61 3.29
CA SER A 268 -16.21 11.74 2.50
C SER A 268 -16.23 11.41 1.00
N ASN A 269 -15.17 10.79 0.50
CA ASN A 269 -15.06 10.37 -0.90
C ASN A 269 -16.06 9.27 -1.27
N LEU A 270 -16.22 8.24 -0.43
CA LEU A 270 -17.24 7.20 -0.62
C LEU A 270 -18.64 7.82 -0.73
N ASN A 271 -19.02 8.69 0.21
CA ASN A 271 -20.31 9.36 0.21
C ASN A 271 -20.50 10.25 -1.04
N ARG A 272 -19.50 11.02 -1.42
CA ARG A 272 -19.53 11.89 -2.61
C ARG A 272 -19.73 11.11 -3.91
N LEU A 273 -19.22 9.88 -3.98
CA LEU A 273 -19.31 9.01 -5.15
C LEU A 273 -20.51 8.05 -5.09
N GLY A 274 -21.32 8.10 -4.01
CA GLY A 274 -22.52 7.28 -3.85
C GLY A 274 -22.27 5.84 -3.39
N TYR A 275 -21.08 5.54 -2.87
CA TYR A 275 -20.79 4.25 -2.25
C TYR A 275 -21.23 4.26 -0.78
N ASN A 276 -22.10 3.33 -0.38
CA ASN A 276 -22.54 3.21 1.00
C ASN A 276 -21.48 2.59 1.91
N THR A 277 -20.66 1.70 1.38
CA THR A 277 -19.61 0.98 2.13
C THR A 277 -18.36 0.81 1.27
N ILE A 278 -17.25 0.42 1.89
CA ILE A 278 -15.99 0.13 1.17
C ILE A 278 -16.15 -1.08 0.23
N GLU A 279 -16.96 -2.07 0.62
CA GLU A 279 -17.22 -3.28 -0.17
C GLU A 279 -17.92 -2.93 -1.49
N ASN A 280 -18.78 -1.90 -1.51
CA ASN A 280 -19.42 -1.43 -2.75
C ASN A 280 -18.44 -0.82 -3.75
N ALA A 281 -17.33 -0.29 -3.28
CA ALA A 281 -16.28 0.30 -4.11
C ALA A 281 -15.16 -0.70 -4.44
N CYS A 282 -15.04 -1.79 -3.66
CA CYS A 282 -13.95 -2.74 -3.78
C CYS A 282 -13.93 -3.41 -5.16
N GLY A 283 -12.79 -3.33 -5.84
CA GLY A 283 -12.58 -3.98 -7.12
C GLY A 283 -13.37 -3.39 -8.30
N ILE A 284 -13.98 -2.22 -8.16
CA ILE A 284 -14.80 -1.62 -9.23
C ILE A 284 -14.02 -1.47 -10.55
N VAL A 285 -12.70 -1.27 -10.49
CA VAL A 285 -11.85 -1.10 -11.68
C VAL A 285 -11.88 -2.32 -12.60
N HIS A 286 -12.12 -3.54 -12.04
CA HIS A 286 -12.15 -4.78 -12.84
C HIS A 286 -13.24 -4.78 -13.91
N LYS A 287 -14.32 -4.00 -13.70
CA LYS A 287 -15.41 -3.83 -14.68
C LYS A 287 -15.04 -2.88 -15.84
N HIS A 288 -13.94 -2.16 -15.71
CA HIS A 288 -13.52 -1.10 -16.65
C HIS A 288 -12.18 -1.40 -17.33
N MET A 289 -11.56 -2.55 -17.02
CA MET A 289 -10.32 -2.96 -17.68
C MET A 289 -10.64 -3.64 -19.00
N GLY A 290 -10.17 -3.05 -20.09
CA GLY A 290 -10.24 -3.61 -21.42
C GLY A 290 -9.09 -4.54 -21.77
N ASP A 291 -9.09 -5.09 -22.99
CA ASP A 291 -7.97 -5.83 -23.55
C ASP A 291 -6.76 -4.90 -23.76
N VAL A 292 -5.54 -5.44 -23.66
CA VAL A 292 -4.30 -4.69 -23.82
C VAL A 292 -4.18 -3.98 -25.18
N ASN A 293 -4.84 -4.51 -26.19
CA ASN A 293 -4.88 -3.95 -27.55
C ASN A 293 -6.12 -3.08 -27.80
N GLU A 294 -7.04 -2.98 -26.83
CA GLU A 294 -8.25 -2.19 -26.99
C GLU A 294 -7.91 -0.70 -26.87
N ARG A 295 -8.30 0.04 -27.91
CA ARG A 295 -8.23 1.49 -27.90
C ARG A 295 -9.57 2.06 -27.47
N LEU A 296 -9.67 2.41 -26.19
CA LEU A 296 -10.82 3.16 -25.69
C LEU A 296 -10.84 4.54 -26.35
N SER A 297 -11.91 4.84 -27.08
CA SER A 297 -12.14 6.19 -27.59
C SER A 297 -12.66 7.07 -26.46
N PHE A 298 -12.22 8.32 -26.43
CA PHE A 298 -12.77 9.31 -25.54
C PHE A 298 -12.86 10.67 -26.24
N GLU A 299 -13.83 11.47 -25.81
CA GLU A 299 -14.00 12.85 -26.26
C GLU A 299 -13.35 13.78 -25.25
N PHE A 300 -12.58 14.74 -25.73
CA PHE A 300 -12.04 15.79 -24.87
C PHE A 300 -13.14 16.76 -24.45
N THR A 301 -13.16 17.12 -23.16
CA THR A 301 -13.99 18.20 -22.65
C THR A 301 -13.13 19.38 -22.23
N TYR A 302 -13.65 20.59 -22.43
CA TYR A 302 -12.97 21.81 -22.02
C TYR A 302 -13.97 22.77 -21.34
N ASP A 303 -13.61 23.19 -20.14
CA ASP A 303 -14.31 24.15 -19.31
C ASP A 303 -13.50 25.47 -19.32
N GLU A 304 -13.96 26.44 -20.10
CA GLU A 304 -13.26 27.69 -20.25
C GLU A 304 -13.22 28.52 -18.96
N GLU A 305 -14.26 28.41 -18.12
CA GLU A 305 -14.35 29.15 -16.85
C GLU A 305 -13.31 28.68 -15.83
N LYS A 306 -12.97 27.43 -15.86
CA LYS A 306 -11.90 26.85 -15.00
C LYS A 306 -10.50 27.09 -15.54
N CYS A 307 -10.36 27.48 -16.82
CA CYS A 307 -9.06 27.61 -17.47
C CYS A 307 -8.30 28.84 -16.98
N THR A 308 -7.17 28.64 -16.31
CA THR A 308 -6.27 29.73 -15.87
C THR A 308 -5.30 30.21 -16.94
N LYS A 309 -5.43 29.74 -18.18
CA LYS A 309 -4.55 30.06 -19.33
C LYS A 309 -3.05 29.82 -19.06
N CYS A 310 -2.70 28.86 -18.22
CA CYS A 310 -1.31 28.55 -17.82
C CYS A 310 -0.46 27.89 -18.91
N LYS A 311 -1.05 27.49 -20.04
CA LYS A 311 -0.43 26.85 -21.21
C LYS A 311 0.28 25.51 -20.92
N MET A 312 0.06 24.87 -19.75
CA MET A 312 0.69 23.58 -19.45
C MET A 312 0.30 22.47 -20.45
N CYS A 313 -0.98 22.44 -20.87
CA CYS A 313 -1.50 21.50 -21.87
C CYS A 313 -0.85 21.64 -23.25
N GLU A 314 -0.51 22.86 -23.66
CA GLU A 314 0.24 23.15 -24.90
C GLU A 314 1.70 22.70 -24.73
N ARG A 315 2.33 23.08 -23.63
CA ARG A 315 3.75 22.81 -23.33
C ARG A 315 4.09 21.32 -23.27
N VAL A 316 3.19 20.49 -22.74
CA VAL A 316 3.43 19.03 -22.60
C VAL A 316 3.00 18.22 -23.82
N CYS A 317 2.38 18.89 -24.83
CA CYS A 317 1.91 18.18 -26.00
C CYS A 317 3.06 17.83 -26.95
N ALA A 318 3.57 16.62 -26.85
CA ALA A 318 4.67 16.11 -27.70
C ALA A 318 4.30 16.13 -29.19
N TYR A 319 3.03 16.08 -29.52
CA TYR A 319 2.52 16.08 -30.90
C TYR A 319 2.10 17.46 -31.41
N GLN A 320 2.32 18.51 -30.63
CA GLN A 320 1.95 19.90 -30.95
C GLN A 320 0.47 20.08 -31.35
N ALA A 321 -0.37 19.13 -30.97
CA ALA A 321 -1.80 19.10 -31.30
C ALA A 321 -2.65 20.09 -30.47
N ARG A 322 -2.08 20.68 -29.38
CA ARG A 322 -2.76 21.63 -28.51
C ARG A 322 -2.18 23.03 -28.67
N LYS A 323 -3.06 24.00 -28.82
CA LYS A 323 -2.71 25.42 -28.76
C LYS A 323 -3.71 26.16 -27.87
N LEU A 324 -3.22 27.11 -27.11
CA LEU A 324 -4.03 28.00 -26.29
C LEU A 324 -3.75 29.46 -26.71
N ASN A 325 -4.57 29.94 -27.60
CA ASN A 325 -4.65 31.32 -28.00
C ASN A 325 -5.73 32.03 -27.15
N ASP A 326 -6.75 32.57 -27.75
CA ASP A 326 -7.93 33.11 -27.05
C ASP A 326 -8.77 31.95 -26.47
N LYS A 327 -8.86 30.84 -27.20
CA LYS A 327 -9.52 29.60 -26.80
C LYS A 327 -8.57 28.39 -26.93
N MET A 328 -8.96 27.30 -26.31
CA MET A 328 -8.26 26.01 -26.44
C MET A 328 -8.58 25.40 -27.81
N GLU A 329 -7.55 25.15 -28.59
CA GLU A 329 -7.63 24.53 -29.89
C GLU A 329 -7.02 23.10 -29.82
N LEU A 330 -7.66 22.13 -30.50
CA LEU A 330 -7.16 20.79 -30.70
C LEU A 330 -7.08 20.50 -32.21
N ASN A 331 -5.88 20.21 -32.70
CA ASN A 331 -5.72 19.60 -34.00
C ASN A 331 -5.86 18.05 -33.85
N GLU A 332 -7.02 17.55 -34.26
CA GLU A 332 -7.36 16.11 -34.11
C GLU A 332 -6.50 15.20 -35.00
N GLU A 333 -6.02 15.69 -36.15
CA GLU A 333 -5.16 14.94 -37.07
C GLU A 333 -3.78 14.66 -36.44
N GLU A 334 -3.25 15.61 -35.68
CA GLU A 334 -1.99 15.48 -34.97
C GLU A 334 -2.15 14.80 -33.61
N CYS A 335 -3.33 14.82 -33.02
CA CYS A 335 -3.58 14.27 -31.69
C CYS A 335 -3.45 12.74 -31.67
N ARG A 336 -2.68 12.20 -30.73
CA ARG A 336 -2.55 10.75 -30.50
C ARG A 336 -3.35 10.28 -29.28
N TYR A 337 -4.21 11.13 -28.71
CA TYR A 337 -5.08 10.81 -27.57
C TYR A 337 -4.34 10.27 -26.35
N CYS A 338 -3.09 10.68 -26.12
CA CYS A 338 -2.26 10.21 -25.00
C CYS A 338 -2.75 10.64 -23.59
N GLY A 339 -3.65 11.64 -23.51
CA GLY A 339 -4.26 12.11 -22.27
C GLY A 339 -3.38 13.00 -21.37
N LEU A 340 -2.08 13.20 -21.68
CA LEU A 340 -1.17 13.92 -20.79
C LEU A 340 -1.64 15.37 -20.52
N CYS A 341 -2.21 16.06 -21.52
CA CYS A 341 -2.72 17.41 -21.38
C CYS A 341 -3.88 17.49 -20.34
N ILE A 342 -4.63 16.41 -20.13
CA ILE A 342 -5.69 16.33 -19.11
C ILE A 342 -5.05 16.20 -17.73
N SER A 343 -4.12 15.25 -17.56
CA SER A 343 -3.53 14.93 -16.26
C SER A 343 -2.71 16.06 -15.65
N VAL A 344 -2.10 16.93 -16.48
CA VAL A 344 -1.35 18.10 -16.00
C VAL A 344 -2.23 19.35 -15.78
N CYS A 345 -3.51 19.30 -16.12
CA CYS A 345 -4.43 20.43 -15.95
C CYS A 345 -4.86 20.59 -14.49
N LYS A 346 -4.08 21.34 -13.70
CA LYS A 346 -4.36 21.57 -12.28
C LYS A 346 -5.78 22.07 -11.99
N PRO A 347 -6.34 23.06 -12.71
CA PRO A 347 -7.71 23.54 -12.49
C PRO A 347 -8.77 22.55 -13.02
N LYS A 348 -8.37 21.40 -13.59
CA LYS A 348 -9.28 20.41 -14.20
C LYS A 348 -10.21 21.03 -15.27
N ALA A 349 -9.71 22.00 -16.00
CA ALA A 349 -10.41 22.63 -17.13
C ALA A 349 -10.45 21.71 -18.36
N LEU A 350 -9.49 20.81 -18.52
CA LEU A 350 -9.50 19.75 -19.51
C LEU A 350 -9.93 18.43 -18.85
N GLY A 351 -10.82 17.72 -19.50
CA GLY A 351 -11.34 16.43 -19.08
C GLY A 351 -11.52 15.49 -20.26
N ARG A 352 -12.12 14.34 -19.98
CA ARG A 352 -12.55 13.35 -20.98
C ARG A 352 -13.95 12.86 -20.67
N LYS A 353 -14.75 12.64 -21.70
CA LYS A 353 -15.91 11.77 -21.64
C LYS A 353 -15.51 10.44 -22.24
N ILE A 354 -15.63 9.40 -21.47
CA ILE A 354 -15.56 8.03 -21.99
C ILE A 354 -16.96 7.77 -22.57
N SER A 355 -17.03 7.40 -23.83
CA SER A 355 -18.32 7.04 -24.45
C SER A 355 -18.77 5.71 -23.82
N CYS A 356 -19.72 5.82 -22.89
CA CYS A 356 -20.33 4.69 -22.21
C CYS A 356 -21.33 3.93 -23.11
N SER A 357 -20.97 3.59 -24.34
CA SER A 357 -21.81 2.69 -25.15
C SER A 357 -21.75 1.24 -24.70
N GLU A 358 -20.89 0.88 -23.74
CA GLU A 358 -20.67 -0.50 -23.30
C GLU A 358 -20.63 -0.70 -21.76
N LEU A 359 -20.96 0.32 -20.96
CA LEU A 359 -21.00 0.18 -19.48
C LEU A 359 -22.30 -0.42 -18.92
N ASN A 360 -23.23 -0.86 -19.79
CA ASN A 360 -24.52 -1.45 -19.43
C ASN A 360 -24.76 -2.79 -20.14
N ALA A 361 -23.75 -3.63 -20.29
CA ALA A 361 -23.94 -5.00 -20.72
C ALA A 361 -23.52 -5.99 -19.64
#